data_2d2b02b0e2228694322ebd45fb8aa958
#
_entry.id   2d2b02b0e2228694322ebd45fb8aa958
#
_cell.length_a   1.000
_cell.length_b   1.000
_cell.length_c   1.000
_cell.angle_alpha   90.00
_cell.angle_beta   90.00
_cell.angle_gamma   90.00
#
_symmetry.space_group_name_H-M   'P 1'
#
loop_
_entity.id
_entity.type
_entity.pdbx_description
1 polymer ?
#
loop_
_entity_poly.entity_id
_entity_poly.type
_entity_poly.pdbx_seq_one_letter_code
_entity_poly.pdbx_strand_id
1 'polypeptide(L)'
;MTSSFPKTESELTAVNRILASVGQAPVTSLETTNPDVAIAFDTLTQVSKEVQAEGWSFNTDINIKHPTNIHPDTLTKHAVVLDDWLQADLSDVSANINKKAVIRRGPGTNFVTELSIHTNGSSGGTNQTLTNLTPKNKPGNNGSHLTVDLVISGNVATEAKVKSAGEGYKINDLVEIPAAEATTADNVQLKVTGVNTMYRSLLYDNLNHTFDWDVDELSLDVIKYMNWVDLPPPIQNYVTAKASTLVSARIVGDAQQYRILQQSEALARSVAIEYECNQGDYSYFGTPPGTTNNYISYQPYKALYR
;
A
#
# COMPACT_ATOMS: atom_id res chain seq x y z
N MET A 1 -6.34 -9.75 35.05
CA MET A 1 -7.35 -10.46 34.26
C MET A 1 -6.81 -10.59 32.86
N THR A 2 -6.36 -11.77 32.48
CA THR A 2 -5.87 -12.04 31.13
C THR A 2 -7.09 -12.15 30.22
N SER A 3 -7.22 -11.21 29.29
CA SER A 3 -8.22 -11.26 28.22
C SER A 3 -8.06 -12.58 27.45
N SER A 4 -9.03 -13.48 27.55
CA SER A 4 -9.03 -14.72 26.78
C SER A 4 -9.70 -14.47 25.43
N PHE A 5 -9.02 -13.74 24.56
CA PHE A 5 -9.33 -13.86 23.15
C PHE A 5 -8.91 -15.28 22.68
N PRO A 6 -9.67 -15.93 21.80
CA PRO A 6 -9.23 -17.17 21.19
C PRO A 6 -7.83 -16.91 20.60
N LYS A 7 -6.85 -17.72 21.00
CA LYS A 7 -5.47 -17.58 20.51
C LYS A 7 -5.50 -17.75 19.00
N THR A 8 -5.25 -16.66 18.29
CA THR A 8 -4.93 -16.70 16.86
C THR A 8 -3.69 -17.58 16.66
N GLU A 9 -3.73 -18.41 15.65
CA GLU A 9 -2.61 -19.28 15.30
C GLU A 9 -1.43 -18.40 14.85
N SER A 10 -0.22 -18.69 15.35
CA SER A 10 0.97 -17.94 14.91
C SER A 10 1.40 -18.41 13.52
N GLU A 11 2.06 -17.54 12.74
CA GLU A 11 2.65 -17.89 11.44
C GLU A 11 3.55 -19.13 11.55
N LEU A 12 4.34 -19.24 12.62
CA LEU A 12 5.19 -20.37 12.89
C LEU A 12 4.40 -21.68 13.00
N THR A 13 3.24 -21.63 13.67
CA THR A 13 2.38 -22.80 13.81
C THR A 13 1.78 -23.21 12.46
N ALA A 14 1.35 -22.24 11.65
CA ALA A 14 0.83 -22.48 10.32
C ALA A 14 1.91 -23.09 9.39
N VAL A 15 3.13 -22.53 9.41
CA VAL A 15 4.27 -23.10 8.67
C VAL A 15 4.60 -24.52 9.11
N ASN A 16 4.59 -24.80 10.42
CA ASN A 16 4.82 -26.16 10.93
C ASN A 16 3.74 -27.13 10.49
N ARG A 17 2.48 -26.72 10.37
CA ARG A 17 1.41 -27.56 9.79
C ARG A 17 1.64 -27.83 8.31
N ILE A 18 2.12 -26.85 7.55
CA ILE A 18 2.49 -27.04 6.15
C ILE A 18 3.66 -28.02 6.03
N LEU A 19 4.72 -27.86 6.83
CA LEU A 19 5.86 -28.77 6.86
C LEU A 19 5.45 -30.20 7.23
N ALA A 20 4.58 -30.35 8.23
CA ALA A 20 4.04 -31.67 8.59
C ALA A 20 3.27 -32.34 7.44
N SER A 21 2.59 -31.57 6.59
CA SER A 21 1.88 -32.10 5.41
C SER A 21 2.81 -32.68 4.36
N VAL A 22 4.09 -32.30 4.35
CA VAL A 22 5.11 -32.83 3.44
C VAL A 22 6.09 -33.79 4.14
N GLY A 23 5.80 -34.16 5.40
CA GLY A 23 6.62 -35.10 6.18
C GLY A 23 7.90 -34.51 6.76
N GLN A 24 8.01 -33.19 6.80
CA GLN A 24 9.14 -32.48 7.41
C GLN A 24 8.95 -32.27 8.90
N ALA A 25 10.05 -32.20 9.64
CA ALA A 25 10.05 -31.93 11.07
C ALA A 25 9.63 -30.48 11.36
N PRO A 26 8.90 -30.21 12.46
CA PRO A 26 8.57 -28.85 12.86
C PRO A 26 9.82 -28.05 13.22
N VAL A 27 9.77 -26.76 12.96
CA VAL A 27 10.86 -25.80 13.27
C VAL A 27 10.45 -24.87 14.42
N THR A 28 11.44 -24.31 15.09
CA THR A 28 11.24 -23.41 16.23
C THR A 28 11.32 -21.92 15.86
N SER A 29 11.81 -21.62 14.65
CA SER A 29 11.89 -20.25 14.13
C SER A 29 11.65 -20.25 12.63
N LEU A 30 11.22 -19.09 12.07
CA LEU A 30 11.01 -18.88 10.64
C LEU A 30 12.30 -18.44 9.91
N GLU A 31 13.47 -18.83 10.41
CA GLU A 31 14.72 -18.51 9.76
C GLU A 31 14.84 -19.23 8.41
N THR A 32 15.16 -18.45 7.38
CA THR A 32 15.18 -18.89 5.97
C THR A 32 16.40 -19.73 5.56
N THR A 33 17.21 -20.18 6.52
CA THR A 33 18.35 -21.07 6.27
C THR A 33 17.93 -22.46 5.78
N ASN A 34 16.71 -22.90 6.13
CA ASN A 34 16.13 -24.13 5.60
C ASN A 34 15.25 -23.81 4.38
N PRO A 35 15.57 -24.35 3.18
CA PRO A 35 14.80 -24.06 1.97
C PRO A 35 13.33 -24.49 2.05
N ASP A 36 13.01 -25.58 2.76
CA ASP A 36 11.62 -26.05 2.88
C ASP A 36 10.79 -25.08 3.73
N VAL A 37 11.40 -24.49 4.79
CA VAL A 37 10.75 -23.45 5.61
C VAL A 37 10.52 -22.19 4.78
N ALA A 38 11.51 -21.78 3.98
CA ALA A 38 11.38 -20.61 3.11
C ALA A 38 10.26 -20.80 2.08
N ILE A 39 10.17 -21.97 1.43
CA ILE A 39 9.11 -22.30 0.48
C ILE A 39 7.74 -22.31 1.17
N ALA A 40 7.64 -22.92 2.36
CA ALA A 40 6.39 -22.99 3.10
C ALA A 40 5.90 -21.61 3.54
N PHE A 41 6.79 -20.75 4.05
CA PHE A 41 6.47 -19.40 4.49
C PHE A 41 6.08 -18.48 3.30
N ASP A 42 6.85 -18.53 2.22
CA ASP A 42 6.54 -17.76 1.01
C ASP A 42 5.20 -18.17 0.40
N THR A 43 4.93 -19.50 0.34
CA THR A 43 3.65 -20.01 -0.15
C THR A 43 2.50 -19.60 0.78
N LEU A 44 2.69 -19.63 2.12
CA LEU A 44 1.68 -19.16 3.08
C LEU A 44 1.33 -17.69 2.85
N THR A 45 2.34 -16.84 2.68
CA THR A 45 2.17 -15.40 2.43
C THR A 45 1.46 -15.16 1.10
N GLN A 46 1.86 -15.86 0.04
CA GLN A 46 1.21 -15.76 -1.27
C GLN A 46 -0.26 -16.16 -1.20
N VAL A 47 -0.55 -17.32 -0.63
CA VAL A 47 -1.93 -17.84 -0.49
C VAL A 47 -2.78 -16.91 0.39
N SER A 48 -2.20 -16.36 1.46
CA SER A 48 -2.90 -15.39 2.31
C SER A 48 -3.36 -14.18 1.51
N LYS A 49 -2.50 -13.62 0.65
CA LYS A 49 -2.87 -12.50 -0.25
C LYS A 49 -3.96 -12.90 -1.24
N GLU A 50 -3.85 -14.07 -1.86
CA GLU A 50 -4.84 -14.57 -2.81
C GLU A 50 -6.22 -14.75 -2.17
N VAL A 51 -6.28 -15.37 -0.98
CA VAL A 51 -7.53 -15.60 -0.25
C VAL A 51 -8.14 -14.29 0.21
N GLN A 52 -7.34 -13.37 0.74
CA GLN A 52 -7.84 -12.07 1.18
C GLN A 52 -8.33 -11.19 0.02
N ALA A 53 -7.74 -11.32 -1.17
CA ALA A 53 -8.18 -10.61 -2.36
C ALA A 53 -9.56 -11.07 -2.89
N GLU A 54 -10.10 -12.20 -2.41
CA GLU A 54 -11.48 -12.63 -2.69
C GLU A 54 -12.51 -11.63 -2.12
N GLY A 55 -12.15 -10.83 -1.12
CA GLY A 55 -13.01 -9.83 -0.48
C GLY A 55 -13.99 -10.45 0.51
N TRP A 56 -13.58 -10.52 1.76
CA TRP A 56 -14.36 -11.04 2.88
C TRP A 56 -14.90 -9.89 3.72
N SER A 57 -15.96 -10.10 4.47
CA SER A 57 -16.56 -9.08 5.32
C SER A 57 -15.58 -8.49 6.34
N PHE A 58 -14.61 -9.29 6.82
CA PHE A 58 -13.64 -8.84 7.81
C PHE A 58 -12.56 -7.91 7.25
N ASN A 59 -12.29 -7.94 5.93
CA ASN A 59 -11.24 -7.14 5.30
C ASN A 59 -11.75 -6.18 4.21
N THR A 60 -13.07 -6.02 4.11
CA THR A 60 -13.71 -5.12 3.16
C THR A 60 -14.31 -3.92 3.90
N ASP A 61 -13.77 -2.74 3.65
CA ASP A 61 -14.31 -1.48 4.14
C ASP A 61 -15.15 -0.83 3.05
N ILE A 62 -16.40 -0.50 3.39
CA ILE A 62 -17.37 0.05 2.46
C ILE A 62 -17.54 1.54 2.71
N ASN A 63 -17.61 2.33 1.64
CA ASN A 63 -17.87 3.77 1.66
C ASN A 63 -16.87 4.56 2.53
N ILE A 64 -15.58 4.19 2.46
CA ILE A 64 -14.55 4.98 3.13
C ILE A 64 -14.29 6.28 2.38
N LYS A 65 -14.02 7.35 3.14
CA LYS A 65 -13.64 8.65 2.60
C LYS A 65 -12.14 8.69 2.38
N HIS A 66 -11.72 8.91 1.14
CA HIS A 66 -10.32 8.96 0.76
C HIS A 66 -9.99 10.27 0.05
N PRO A 67 -9.01 11.06 0.54
CA PRO A 67 -8.66 12.34 -0.04
C PRO A 67 -7.93 12.16 -1.37
N THR A 68 -8.14 13.11 -2.27
CA THR A 68 -7.29 13.31 -3.44
C THR A 68 -6.27 14.40 -3.16
N ASN A 69 -5.06 14.21 -3.67
CA ASN A 69 -3.96 15.15 -3.48
C ASN A 69 -3.46 15.66 -4.83
N ILE A 70 -3.04 16.92 -4.89
CA ILE A 70 -2.42 17.48 -6.09
C ILE A 70 -1.09 16.78 -6.31
N HIS A 71 -0.94 16.15 -7.48
CA HIS A 71 0.31 15.53 -7.87
C HIS A 71 1.31 16.61 -8.29
N PRO A 72 2.52 16.64 -7.72
CA PRO A 72 3.44 17.75 -7.89
C PRO A 72 3.96 17.95 -9.33
N ASP A 73 4.04 16.86 -10.10
CA ASP A 73 4.54 16.94 -11.50
C ASP A 73 3.44 17.24 -12.52
N THR A 74 2.22 16.74 -12.30
CA THR A 74 1.09 16.87 -13.26
C THR A 74 0.14 18.00 -12.89
N LEU A 75 0.15 18.44 -11.63
CA LEU A 75 -0.75 19.44 -11.04
C LEU A 75 -2.24 19.03 -11.10
N THR A 76 -2.51 17.74 -11.23
CA THR A 76 -3.84 17.14 -11.22
C THR A 76 -4.09 16.43 -9.89
N LYS A 77 -5.36 16.21 -9.54
CA LYS A 77 -5.74 15.56 -8.28
C LYS A 77 -5.68 14.04 -8.42
N HIS A 78 -4.79 13.42 -7.67
CA HIS A 78 -4.63 11.96 -7.67
C HIS A 78 -5.01 11.36 -6.33
N ALA A 79 -5.62 10.18 -6.34
CA ALA A 79 -5.88 9.37 -5.16
C ALA A 79 -4.77 8.33 -5.01
N VAL A 80 -3.97 8.46 -3.95
CA VAL A 80 -2.85 7.54 -3.66
C VAL A 80 -3.39 6.29 -3.00
N VAL A 81 -3.04 5.13 -3.53
CA VAL A 81 -3.39 3.82 -2.96
C VAL A 81 -2.47 3.53 -1.78
N LEU A 82 -3.04 3.09 -0.66
CA LEU A 82 -2.26 2.66 0.50
C LEU A 82 -1.67 1.26 0.27
N ASP A 83 -0.56 0.97 0.94
CA ASP A 83 0.21 -0.28 0.71
C ASP A 83 -0.54 -1.55 1.15
N ASP A 84 -1.53 -1.38 2.02
CA ASP A 84 -2.40 -2.46 2.51
C ASP A 84 -3.62 -2.73 1.62
N TRP A 85 -3.84 -1.95 0.54
CA TRP A 85 -4.98 -2.14 -0.34
C TRP A 85 -4.71 -3.22 -1.39
N LEU A 86 -5.53 -4.26 -1.37
CA LEU A 86 -5.53 -5.31 -2.39
C LEU A 86 -6.40 -4.94 -3.60
N GLN A 87 -7.53 -4.29 -3.33
CA GLN A 87 -8.47 -3.83 -4.35
C GLN A 87 -9.19 -2.57 -3.85
N ALA A 88 -9.54 -1.68 -4.76
CA ALA A 88 -10.37 -0.53 -4.47
C ALA A 88 -11.27 -0.23 -5.67
N ASP A 89 -12.52 0.12 -5.38
CA ASP A 89 -13.49 0.59 -6.38
C ASP A 89 -14.28 1.77 -5.80
N LEU A 90 -14.99 2.49 -6.65
CA LEU A 90 -15.88 3.56 -6.20
C LEU A 90 -17.11 2.95 -5.54
N SER A 91 -17.51 3.50 -4.39
CA SER A 91 -18.73 3.08 -3.73
C SER A 91 -19.97 3.47 -4.54
N ASP A 92 -20.94 2.56 -4.64
CA ASP A 92 -22.21 2.77 -5.36
C ASP A 92 -23.04 3.94 -4.81
N VAL A 93 -22.71 4.44 -3.61
CA VAL A 93 -23.38 5.60 -2.99
C VAL A 93 -23.05 6.90 -3.73
N SER A 94 -21.94 6.97 -4.45
CA SER A 94 -21.65 8.10 -5.33
C SER A 94 -22.43 7.94 -6.64
N ALA A 95 -23.20 8.94 -7.03
CA ALA A 95 -24.18 8.99 -8.14
C ALA A 95 -23.63 8.65 -9.56
N ASN A 96 -22.52 7.95 -9.67
CA ASN A 96 -21.85 7.60 -10.91
C ASN A 96 -21.79 6.08 -11.10
N ILE A 97 -22.91 5.47 -11.38
CA ILE A 97 -23.12 4.02 -11.56
C ILE A 97 -22.18 3.37 -12.61
N ASN A 98 -21.52 4.14 -13.44
CA ASN A 98 -20.66 3.64 -14.52
C ASN A 98 -19.16 3.91 -14.30
N LYS A 99 -18.78 4.63 -13.25
CA LYS A 99 -17.36 4.87 -12.95
C LYS A 99 -16.81 3.69 -12.17
N LYS A 100 -15.66 3.19 -12.62
CA LYS A 100 -14.86 2.17 -11.91
C LYS A 100 -13.48 2.71 -11.66
N ALA A 101 -13.07 2.64 -10.41
CA ALA A 101 -11.69 2.87 -10.04
C ALA A 101 -10.91 1.56 -10.12
N VAL A 102 -9.69 1.62 -10.61
CA VAL A 102 -8.76 0.49 -10.60
C VAL A 102 -7.39 0.94 -10.12
N ILE A 103 -6.73 0.07 -9.38
CA ILE A 103 -5.37 0.33 -8.91
C ILE A 103 -4.41 0.15 -10.10
N ARG A 104 -3.65 1.21 -10.42
CA ARG A 104 -2.60 1.16 -11.44
C ARG A 104 -1.36 1.88 -10.97
N ARG A 105 -0.21 1.54 -11.56
CA ARG A 105 1.01 2.31 -11.42
C ARG A 105 0.79 3.68 -12.05
N GLY A 106 0.84 4.72 -11.23
CA GLY A 106 0.65 6.11 -11.65
C GLY A 106 1.86 6.72 -12.35
N PRO A 107 1.76 7.98 -12.76
CA PRO A 107 2.91 8.75 -13.19
C PRO A 107 3.95 8.81 -12.10
N GLY A 108 5.22 8.83 -12.50
CA GLY A 108 6.33 8.92 -11.55
C GLY A 108 6.42 10.30 -10.91
N THR A 109 6.77 10.35 -9.64
CA THR A 109 7.12 11.58 -8.92
C THR A 109 8.62 11.66 -8.78
N ASN A 110 9.20 12.80 -9.13
CA ASN A 110 10.63 13.03 -9.05
C ASN A 110 11.02 13.53 -7.66
N PHE A 111 12.03 12.90 -7.08
CA PHE A 111 12.65 13.25 -5.80
C PHE A 111 14.09 13.70 -6.02
N VAL A 112 14.51 14.74 -5.32
CA VAL A 112 15.88 15.27 -5.41
C VAL A 112 16.84 14.30 -4.74
N THR A 113 17.86 13.86 -5.47
CA THR A 113 18.96 13.05 -4.92
C THR A 113 20.22 13.85 -4.73
N GLU A 114 20.47 14.83 -5.60
CA GLU A 114 21.68 15.62 -5.57
C GLU A 114 21.40 17.09 -5.83
N LEU A 115 22.15 17.94 -5.14
CA LEU A 115 22.14 19.39 -5.28
C LEU A 115 23.56 19.91 -5.51
N SER A 116 23.67 20.96 -6.31
CA SER A 116 24.89 21.75 -6.40
C SER A 116 24.62 23.21 -6.01
N ILE A 117 25.62 23.87 -5.47
CA ILE A 117 25.53 25.29 -5.21
C ILE A 117 25.64 26.02 -6.55
N HIS A 118 24.63 26.81 -6.89
CA HIS A 118 24.60 27.67 -8.08
C HIS A 118 25.15 29.05 -7.76
N THR A 119 24.73 29.59 -6.61
CA THR A 119 25.27 30.86 -6.06
C THR A 119 25.49 30.65 -4.59
N ASN A 120 26.70 30.89 -4.13
CA ASN A 120 27.14 30.56 -2.77
C ASN A 120 26.88 31.66 -1.73
N GLY A 121 26.13 32.69 -2.10
CA GLY A 121 26.00 33.91 -1.29
C GLY A 121 27.27 34.75 -1.28
N SER A 122 27.18 36.00 -0.87
CA SER A 122 28.35 36.84 -0.69
C SER A 122 28.86 36.79 0.75
N SER A 123 30.09 37.27 0.95
CA SER A 123 30.83 37.26 2.22
C SER A 123 30.04 37.88 3.38
N GLY A 124 29.96 37.21 4.49
CA GLY A 124 29.26 37.68 5.70
C GLY A 124 28.77 36.54 6.60
N GLY A 125 28.84 35.28 6.11
CA GLY A 125 28.43 34.10 6.88
C GLY A 125 29.43 33.70 7.97
N THR A 126 28.92 33.20 9.07
CA THR A 126 29.73 32.54 10.11
C THR A 126 29.91 31.06 9.74
N ASN A 127 31.13 30.55 9.90
CA ASN A 127 31.39 29.12 9.67
C ASN A 127 30.49 28.25 10.58
N GLN A 128 29.55 27.55 9.98
CA GLN A 128 28.57 26.69 10.67
C GLN A 128 27.87 25.71 9.70
N THR A 129 27.21 24.74 10.27
CA THR A 129 26.30 23.88 9.53
C THR A 129 24.86 24.21 9.93
N LEU A 130 24.08 24.64 8.97
CA LEU A 130 22.64 24.90 9.11
C LEU A 130 21.87 23.67 8.68
N THR A 131 20.89 23.26 9.46
CA THR A 131 20.13 22.03 9.24
C THR A 131 18.65 22.33 9.03
N ASN A 132 17.97 21.47 8.25
CA ASN A 132 16.53 21.53 8.00
C ASN A 132 16.06 22.86 7.35
N LEU A 133 16.88 23.47 6.52
CA LEU A 133 16.47 24.66 5.76
C LEU A 133 15.45 24.26 4.71
N THR A 134 14.40 25.06 4.56
CA THR A 134 13.37 24.88 3.53
C THR A 134 13.59 25.89 2.39
N PRO A 135 14.20 25.47 1.28
CA PRO A 135 14.42 26.38 0.15
C PRO A 135 13.12 26.87 -0.47
N LYS A 136 13.11 28.09 -0.97
CA LYS A 136 12.00 28.66 -1.74
C LYS A 136 12.19 28.35 -3.23
N ASN A 137 11.11 27.95 -3.88
CA ASN A 137 11.14 27.70 -5.32
C ASN A 137 11.31 28.99 -6.11
N LYS A 138 12.08 28.94 -7.18
CA LYS A 138 12.11 29.98 -8.21
C LYS A 138 10.92 29.82 -9.17
N PRO A 139 10.51 30.89 -9.87
CA PRO A 139 9.42 30.83 -10.84
C PRO A 139 9.61 29.70 -11.87
N GLY A 140 8.59 28.91 -12.09
CA GLY A 140 8.59 27.74 -12.99
C GLY A 140 8.92 26.40 -12.33
N ASN A 141 9.26 26.40 -11.05
CA ASN A 141 9.52 25.22 -10.26
C ASN A 141 8.29 24.90 -9.38
N ASN A 142 7.77 23.67 -9.47
CA ASN A 142 6.58 23.23 -8.75
C ASN A 142 6.90 22.25 -7.60
N GLY A 143 8.18 22.03 -7.31
CA GLY A 143 8.61 21.13 -6.25
C GLY A 143 8.15 21.57 -4.86
N SER A 144 8.03 20.61 -3.95
CA SER A 144 7.60 20.84 -2.56
C SER A 144 8.35 19.92 -1.59
N HIS A 145 8.28 20.27 -0.29
CA HIS A 145 8.80 19.46 0.82
C HIS A 145 10.32 19.14 0.77
N LEU A 146 11.10 19.86 -0.05
CA LEU A 146 12.55 19.74 -0.02
C LEU A 146 13.10 20.41 1.24
N THR A 147 13.95 19.72 1.97
CA THR A 147 14.76 20.31 3.04
C THR A 147 16.22 19.98 2.81
N VAL A 148 17.09 20.92 3.16
CA VAL A 148 18.53 20.80 2.94
C VAL A 148 19.33 21.17 4.17
N ASP A 149 20.48 20.55 4.31
CA ASP A 149 21.52 20.98 5.25
C ASP A 149 22.58 21.75 4.47
N LEU A 150 22.98 22.92 4.96
CA LEU A 150 23.91 23.83 4.30
C LEU A 150 25.17 24.03 5.15
N VAL A 151 26.33 23.82 4.57
CA VAL A 151 27.62 24.08 5.22
C VAL A 151 28.15 25.42 4.77
N ILE A 152 28.38 26.29 5.74
CA ILE A 152 29.04 27.61 5.54
C ILE A 152 30.50 27.50 5.98
N SER A 153 31.42 27.78 5.09
CA SER A 153 32.86 27.82 5.36
C SER A 153 33.51 28.95 4.56
N GLY A 154 34.47 29.68 5.16
CA GLY A 154 35.02 30.86 4.50
C GLY A 154 33.99 31.95 4.24
N ASN A 155 32.95 32.04 5.07
CA ASN A 155 31.87 33.04 4.98
C ASN A 155 30.91 32.87 3.78
N VAL A 156 30.95 31.74 3.08
CA VAL A 156 30.08 31.41 1.96
C VAL A 156 29.57 29.98 2.07
N ALA A 157 28.50 29.66 1.38
CA ALA A 157 28.02 28.30 1.28
C ALA A 157 29.00 27.44 0.45
N THR A 158 29.46 26.33 1.01
CA THR A 158 30.44 25.43 0.37
C THR A 158 29.88 24.09 0.01
N GLU A 159 28.87 23.61 0.76
CA GLU A 159 28.25 22.31 0.51
C GLU A 159 26.75 22.37 0.87
N ALA A 160 25.93 21.72 0.07
CA ALA A 160 24.50 21.51 0.34
C ALA A 160 24.18 20.02 0.27
N LYS A 161 23.52 19.52 1.31
CA LYS A 161 23.09 18.12 1.38
C LYS A 161 21.58 18.02 1.41
N VAL A 162 21.02 17.09 0.66
CA VAL A 162 19.59 16.78 0.71
C VAL A 162 19.29 16.10 2.06
N LYS A 163 18.38 16.70 2.84
CA LYS A 163 17.89 16.13 4.10
C LYS A 163 16.56 15.40 3.88
N SER A 164 15.61 16.07 3.23
CA SER A 164 14.40 15.47 2.70
C SER A 164 14.36 15.73 1.20
N ALA A 165 14.12 14.68 0.42
CA ALA A 165 14.26 14.72 -1.02
C ALA A 165 13.23 15.64 -1.75
N GLY A 166 12.14 16.00 -1.06
CA GLY A 166 11.04 16.72 -1.68
C GLY A 166 10.42 15.96 -2.85
N GLU A 167 9.48 16.56 -3.52
CA GLU A 167 8.78 15.95 -4.67
C GLU A 167 8.54 16.99 -5.75
N GLY A 168 8.42 16.55 -7.02
CA GLY A 168 8.04 17.41 -8.15
C GLY A 168 9.16 18.26 -8.73
N TYR A 169 10.40 18.00 -8.35
CA TYR A 169 11.57 18.73 -8.87
C TYR A 169 12.07 18.09 -10.16
N LYS A 170 12.65 18.93 -11.02
CA LYS A 170 13.31 18.53 -12.26
C LYS A 170 14.79 18.87 -12.24
N ILE A 171 15.56 18.15 -13.03
CA ILE A 171 16.98 18.51 -13.24
C ILE A 171 17.06 19.93 -13.79
N ASN A 172 17.96 20.73 -13.23
CA ASN A 172 18.17 22.15 -13.45
C ASN A 172 17.20 23.09 -12.74
N ASP A 173 16.24 22.60 -11.96
CA ASP A 173 15.43 23.48 -11.10
C ASP A 173 16.33 24.26 -10.13
N LEU A 174 15.98 25.52 -9.95
CA LEU A 174 16.66 26.39 -9.00
C LEU A 174 15.79 26.62 -7.78
N VAL A 175 16.38 26.44 -6.61
CA VAL A 175 15.76 26.75 -5.32
C VAL A 175 16.66 27.74 -4.58
N GLU A 176 16.08 28.57 -3.73
CA GLU A 176 16.76 29.66 -3.07
C GLU A 176 16.58 29.60 -1.56
N ILE A 177 17.65 29.70 -0.83
CA ILE A 177 17.66 29.88 0.62
C ILE A 177 17.90 31.41 0.86
N PRO A 178 16.93 32.08 1.53
CA PRO A 178 17.07 33.50 1.83
C PRO A 178 18.33 33.78 2.65
N ALA A 179 18.95 34.93 2.41
CA ALA A 179 20.17 35.38 3.09
C ALA A 179 20.05 35.32 4.62
N ALA A 180 18.90 35.69 5.17
CA ALA A 180 18.63 35.65 6.61
C ALA A 180 18.67 34.24 7.18
N GLU A 181 18.21 33.23 6.42
CA GLU A 181 18.21 31.82 6.83
C GLU A 181 19.58 31.19 6.58
N ALA A 182 20.23 31.54 5.49
CA ALA A 182 21.58 31.08 5.14
C ALA A 182 22.68 31.75 5.96
N THR A 183 22.35 32.85 6.69
CA THR A 183 23.32 33.68 7.42
C THR A 183 24.45 34.20 6.56
N THR A 184 24.16 34.48 5.29
CA THR A 184 25.04 35.06 4.27
C THR A 184 24.56 36.46 3.90
N ALA A 185 25.37 37.26 3.22
CA ALA A 185 24.96 38.62 2.82
C ALA A 185 23.90 38.60 1.70
N ASP A 186 23.97 37.59 0.81
CA ASP A 186 23.01 37.38 -0.27
C ASP A 186 22.39 35.99 -0.21
N ASN A 187 21.29 35.79 -0.95
CA ASN A 187 20.62 34.52 -1.03
C ASN A 187 21.52 33.42 -1.63
N VAL A 188 21.48 32.25 -1.05
CA VAL A 188 22.14 31.07 -1.60
C VAL A 188 21.19 30.38 -2.58
N GLN A 189 21.67 30.15 -3.80
CA GLN A 189 20.89 29.41 -4.79
C GLN A 189 21.47 28.02 -4.99
N LEU A 190 20.60 27.04 -4.95
CA LEU A 190 20.92 25.64 -5.18
C LEU A 190 20.28 25.20 -6.49
N LYS A 191 20.98 24.35 -7.22
CA LYS A 191 20.53 23.75 -8.47
C LYS A 191 20.36 22.26 -8.26
N VAL A 192 19.22 21.74 -8.67
CA VAL A 192 18.96 20.31 -8.69
C VAL A 192 19.80 19.65 -9.79
N THR A 193 20.72 18.77 -9.42
CA THR A 193 21.62 18.06 -10.34
C THR A 193 21.26 16.60 -10.50
N GLY A 194 20.61 15.99 -9.51
CA GLY A 194 20.13 14.63 -9.57
C GLY A 194 18.70 14.49 -9.09
N VAL A 195 17.92 13.69 -9.80
CA VAL A 195 16.56 13.28 -9.39
C VAL A 195 16.42 11.78 -9.57
N ASN A 196 15.64 11.16 -8.69
CA ASN A 196 15.17 9.80 -8.84
C ASN A 196 13.65 9.80 -8.95
N THR A 197 13.09 8.94 -9.79
CA THR A 197 11.65 8.88 -10.01
C THR A 197 11.06 7.70 -9.22
N MET A 198 10.16 8.00 -8.31
CA MET A 198 9.39 6.99 -7.60
C MET A 198 8.00 6.87 -8.23
N TYR A 199 7.56 5.64 -8.41
CA TYR A 199 6.22 5.35 -8.90
C TYR A 199 5.37 4.83 -7.74
N ARG A 200 4.21 5.46 -7.55
CA ARG A 200 3.22 5.03 -6.56
C ARG A 200 2.04 4.39 -7.26
N SER A 201 1.35 3.49 -6.57
CA SER A 201 0.05 3.00 -7.01
C SER A 201 -0.98 4.09 -6.79
N LEU A 202 -1.75 4.39 -7.84
CA LEU A 202 -2.80 5.39 -7.83
C LEU A 202 -4.12 4.75 -8.29
N LEU A 203 -5.23 5.35 -7.89
CA LEU A 203 -6.52 5.02 -8.47
C LEU A 203 -6.63 5.64 -9.86
N TYR A 204 -7.05 4.83 -10.80
CA TYR A 204 -7.27 5.21 -12.20
C TYR A 204 -8.77 5.18 -12.50
N ASP A 205 -9.29 6.28 -13.03
CA ASP A 205 -10.67 6.34 -13.55
C ASP A 205 -10.73 5.59 -14.89
N ASN A 206 -11.35 4.42 -14.85
CA ASN A 206 -11.44 3.57 -16.05
C ASN A 206 -12.46 4.09 -17.08
N LEU A 207 -13.34 5.01 -16.69
CA LEU A 207 -14.32 5.62 -17.61
C LEU A 207 -13.68 6.79 -18.38
N ASN A 208 -13.00 7.69 -17.68
CA ASN A 208 -12.38 8.87 -18.28
C ASN A 208 -10.94 8.62 -18.75
N HIS A 209 -10.40 7.42 -18.49
CA HIS A 209 -9.03 7.02 -18.84
C HIS A 209 -7.95 7.96 -18.26
N THR A 210 -8.12 8.41 -17.03
CA THR A 210 -7.24 9.37 -16.37
C THR A 210 -6.95 8.99 -14.91
N PHE A 211 -5.87 9.54 -14.35
CA PHE A 211 -5.60 9.53 -12.92
C PHE A 211 -6.15 10.77 -12.21
N ASP A 212 -6.67 11.73 -12.96
CA ASP A 212 -7.24 12.97 -12.43
C ASP A 212 -8.68 12.76 -11.99
N TRP A 213 -8.96 13.09 -10.74
CA TRP A 213 -10.24 12.90 -10.09
C TRP A 213 -10.90 14.24 -9.81
N ASP A 214 -10.92 15.21 -10.43
CA ASP A 214 -11.58 16.53 -10.31
C ASP A 214 -12.49 16.75 -9.05
N VAL A 215 -12.19 16.02 -7.96
CA VAL A 215 -12.86 16.09 -6.65
C VAL A 215 -11.82 16.05 -5.54
N ASP A 216 -12.16 16.56 -4.36
CA ASP A 216 -11.25 16.60 -3.20
C ASP A 216 -11.26 15.29 -2.40
N GLU A 217 -12.34 14.51 -2.52
CA GLU A 217 -12.53 13.28 -1.77
C GLU A 217 -13.33 12.26 -2.59
N LEU A 218 -12.90 11.01 -2.52
CA LEU A 218 -13.57 9.87 -3.13
C LEU A 218 -14.22 9.01 -2.05
N SER A 219 -15.40 8.46 -2.36
CA SER A 219 -16.01 7.39 -1.57
C SER A 219 -15.66 6.05 -2.20
N LEU A 220 -14.96 5.20 -1.46
CA LEU A 220 -14.38 3.96 -1.96
C LEU A 220 -14.84 2.75 -1.15
N ASP A 221 -14.96 1.63 -1.85
CA ASP A 221 -15.04 0.30 -1.27
C ASP A 221 -13.68 -0.36 -1.47
N VAL A 222 -13.06 -0.78 -0.38
CA VAL A 222 -11.67 -1.22 -0.37
C VAL A 222 -11.53 -2.58 0.28
N ILE A 223 -10.83 -3.48 -0.38
CA ILE A 223 -10.37 -4.75 0.20
C ILE A 223 -8.94 -4.54 0.68
N LYS A 224 -8.72 -4.75 1.99
CA LYS A 224 -7.43 -4.55 2.64
C LYS A 224 -6.72 -5.87 2.91
N TYR A 225 -5.39 -5.82 2.88
CA TYR A 225 -4.56 -6.90 3.39
C TYR A 225 -4.42 -6.77 4.91
N MET A 226 -4.81 -7.82 5.61
CA MET A 226 -4.67 -7.93 7.07
C MET A 226 -3.48 -8.81 7.41
N ASN A 227 -2.77 -8.47 8.49
CA ASN A 227 -1.69 -9.33 8.99
C ASN A 227 -2.23 -10.67 9.47
N TRP A 228 -1.38 -11.70 9.46
CA TRP A 228 -1.76 -13.06 9.84
C TRP A 228 -2.50 -13.17 11.18
N VAL A 229 -2.01 -12.43 12.19
CA VAL A 229 -2.60 -12.45 13.54
C VAL A 229 -3.98 -11.81 13.64
N ASP A 230 -4.33 -10.97 12.68
CA ASP A 230 -5.62 -10.27 12.62
C ASP A 230 -6.68 -11.05 11.83
N LEU A 231 -6.26 -12.14 11.15
CA LEU A 231 -7.18 -12.99 10.40
C LEU A 231 -8.08 -13.81 11.30
N PRO A 232 -9.38 -13.95 10.97
CA PRO A 232 -10.26 -14.88 11.66
C PRO A 232 -9.76 -16.34 11.58
N PRO A 233 -9.91 -17.15 12.65
CA PRO A 233 -9.41 -18.53 12.68
C PRO A 233 -9.89 -19.44 11.52
N PRO A 234 -11.14 -19.37 11.04
CA PRO A 234 -11.57 -20.12 9.87
C PRO A 234 -10.80 -19.78 8.60
N ILE A 235 -10.45 -18.49 8.42
CA ILE A 235 -9.67 -18.01 7.28
C ILE A 235 -8.22 -18.48 7.41
N GLN A 236 -7.59 -18.37 8.60
CA GLN A 236 -6.26 -18.92 8.85
C GLN A 236 -6.18 -20.41 8.53
N ASN A 237 -7.19 -21.17 8.93
CA ASN A 237 -7.26 -22.61 8.62
C ASN A 237 -7.39 -22.89 7.12
N TYR A 238 -8.22 -22.11 6.41
CA TYR A 238 -8.36 -22.23 4.96
C TYR A 238 -7.06 -21.88 4.22
N VAL A 239 -6.43 -20.78 4.57
CA VAL A 239 -5.13 -20.37 4.00
C VAL A 239 -4.06 -21.46 4.24
N THR A 240 -3.96 -21.97 5.47
CA THR A 240 -3.00 -23.03 5.81
C THR A 240 -3.27 -24.31 5.04
N ALA A 241 -4.52 -24.74 4.88
CA ALA A 241 -4.90 -25.93 4.12
C ALA A 241 -4.55 -25.76 2.63
N LYS A 242 -4.89 -24.63 2.01
CA LYS A 242 -4.58 -24.31 0.62
C LYS A 242 -3.07 -24.25 0.40
N ALA A 243 -2.31 -23.62 1.29
CA ALA A 243 -0.85 -23.58 1.23
C ALA A 243 -0.23 -24.98 1.35
N SER A 244 -0.76 -25.84 2.25
CA SER A 244 -0.32 -27.24 2.40
C SER A 244 -0.51 -28.05 1.11
N THR A 245 -1.64 -27.88 0.43
CA THR A 245 -1.91 -28.52 -0.87
C THR A 245 -0.88 -28.11 -1.92
N LEU A 246 -0.58 -26.80 -2.01
CA LEU A 246 0.38 -26.28 -2.99
C LEU A 246 1.83 -26.72 -2.70
N VAL A 247 2.25 -26.66 -1.43
CA VAL A 247 3.60 -27.06 -1.02
C VAL A 247 3.80 -28.56 -1.22
N SER A 248 2.79 -29.39 -0.89
CA SER A 248 2.85 -30.83 -1.15
C SER A 248 2.99 -31.14 -2.63
N ALA A 249 2.28 -30.43 -3.50
CA ALA A 249 2.41 -30.59 -4.95
C ALA A 249 3.80 -30.21 -5.47
N ARG A 250 4.45 -29.19 -4.86
CA ARG A 250 5.77 -28.70 -5.28
C ARG A 250 6.92 -29.59 -4.76
N ILE A 251 6.85 -30.07 -3.52
CA ILE A 251 7.95 -30.78 -2.85
C ILE A 251 7.82 -32.30 -3.01
N VAL A 252 6.63 -32.86 -2.77
CA VAL A 252 6.44 -34.31 -2.72
C VAL A 252 5.98 -34.89 -4.05
N GLY A 253 5.01 -34.23 -4.70
CA GLY A 253 4.47 -34.67 -5.99
C GLY A 253 3.64 -35.98 -5.94
N ASP A 254 3.24 -36.45 -4.76
CA ASP A 254 2.39 -37.65 -4.60
C ASP A 254 0.93 -37.33 -4.86
N ALA A 255 0.35 -38.01 -5.85
CA ALA A 255 -1.02 -37.83 -6.26
C ALA A 255 -2.05 -38.26 -5.21
N GLN A 256 -1.75 -39.24 -4.35
CA GLN A 256 -2.67 -39.67 -3.29
C GLN A 256 -2.69 -38.64 -2.17
N GLN A 257 -1.53 -38.21 -1.71
CA GLN A 257 -1.41 -37.18 -0.68
C GLN A 257 -2.05 -35.88 -1.13
N TYR A 258 -1.81 -35.46 -2.38
CA TYR A 258 -2.44 -34.28 -2.97
C TYR A 258 -3.97 -34.34 -2.91
N ARG A 259 -4.60 -35.48 -3.24
CA ARG A 259 -6.06 -35.64 -3.16
C ARG A 259 -6.59 -35.50 -1.74
N ILE A 260 -5.89 -36.07 -0.75
CA ILE A 260 -6.28 -35.95 0.66
C ILE A 260 -6.21 -34.50 1.13
N LEU A 261 -5.12 -33.80 0.79
CA LEU A 261 -4.96 -32.38 1.13
C LEU A 261 -6.00 -31.51 0.43
N GLN A 262 -6.33 -31.80 -0.82
CA GLN A 262 -7.37 -31.08 -1.57
C GLN A 262 -8.76 -31.27 -0.95
N GLN A 263 -9.09 -32.45 -0.41
CA GLN A 263 -10.33 -32.67 0.35
C GLN A 263 -10.33 -31.85 1.65
N SER A 264 -9.21 -31.81 2.36
CA SER A 264 -9.06 -30.98 3.56
C SER A 264 -9.18 -29.49 3.26
N GLU A 265 -8.62 -29.03 2.15
CA GLU A 265 -8.75 -27.65 1.66
C GLU A 265 -10.22 -27.31 1.34
N ALA A 266 -10.92 -28.18 0.63
CA ALA A 266 -12.33 -27.99 0.30
C ALA A 266 -13.22 -27.90 1.56
N LEU A 267 -12.92 -28.72 2.58
CA LEU A 267 -13.62 -28.65 3.87
C LEU A 267 -13.30 -27.33 4.59
N ALA A 268 -12.03 -26.94 4.66
CA ALA A 268 -11.62 -25.68 5.29
C ALA A 268 -12.26 -24.46 4.59
N ARG A 269 -12.34 -24.49 3.26
CA ARG A 269 -13.02 -23.44 2.49
C ARG A 269 -14.52 -23.38 2.80
N SER A 270 -15.20 -24.52 2.92
CA SER A 270 -16.63 -24.51 3.26
C SER A 270 -16.89 -23.92 4.65
N VAL A 271 -16.04 -24.22 5.63
CA VAL A 271 -16.10 -23.61 6.98
C VAL A 271 -15.84 -22.09 6.92
N ALA A 272 -14.88 -21.64 6.09
CA ALA A 272 -14.61 -20.22 5.90
C ALA A 272 -15.80 -19.49 5.26
N ILE A 273 -16.46 -20.10 4.26
CA ILE A 273 -17.66 -19.54 3.62
C ILE A 273 -18.84 -19.52 4.62
N GLU A 274 -19.01 -20.56 5.44
CA GLU A 274 -20.03 -20.57 6.50
C GLU A 274 -19.80 -19.42 7.50
N TYR A 275 -18.55 -19.23 7.91
CA TYR A 275 -18.18 -18.09 8.76
C TYR A 275 -18.54 -16.76 8.10
N GLU A 276 -18.20 -16.57 6.82
CA GLU A 276 -18.51 -15.38 6.05
C GLU A 276 -20.02 -15.13 5.95
N CYS A 277 -20.80 -16.18 5.65
CA CYS A 277 -22.27 -16.07 5.60
C CYS A 277 -22.87 -15.63 6.95
N ASN A 278 -22.30 -16.12 8.06
CA ASN A 278 -22.75 -15.74 9.41
C ASN A 278 -22.33 -14.31 9.80
N GLN A 279 -21.17 -13.84 9.35
CA GLN A 279 -20.68 -12.49 9.64
C GLN A 279 -21.29 -11.43 8.73
N GLY A 280 -21.45 -11.75 7.44
CA GLY A 280 -21.98 -10.83 6.44
C GLY A 280 -23.49 -10.65 6.48
N ASP A 281 -24.21 -11.43 7.28
CA ASP A 281 -25.69 -11.36 7.41
C ASP A 281 -26.39 -11.43 6.06
N TYR A 282 -25.85 -12.25 5.14
CA TYR A 282 -26.36 -12.40 3.79
C TYR A 282 -27.78 -12.95 3.78
N SER A 283 -28.69 -12.22 3.15
CA SER A 283 -30.08 -12.62 2.99
C SER A 283 -30.44 -12.86 1.54
N TYR A 284 -31.11 -13.95 1.25
CA TYR A 284 -31.64 -14.24 -0.10
C TYR A 284 -32.67 -13.20 -0.57
N PHE A 285 -33.39 -12.57 0.36
CA PHE A 285 -34.43 -11.58 0.07
C PHE A 285 -33.94 -10.12 0.09
N GLY A 286 -32.66 -9.89 0.29
CA GLY A 286 -32.06 -8.56 0.35
C GLY A 286 -31.67 -8.15 1.76
N THR A 287 -31.11 -6.95 1.88
CA THR A 287 -30.71 -6.37 3.16
C THR A 287 -31.93 -6.08 4.05
N PRO A 288 -31.89 -6.36 5.36
CA PRO A 288 -32.93 -5.95 6.30
C PRO A 288 -33.19 -4.44 6.22
N PRO A 289 -34.43 -3.98 6.43
CA PRO A 289 -34.75 -2.56 6.47
C PRO A 289 -33.86 -1.81 7.49
N GLY A 290 -33.16 -0.77 7.02
CA GLY A 290 -32.26 0.04 7.86
C GLY A 290 -30.77 -0.24 7.71
N THR A 291 -30.35 -1.22 6.94
CA THR A 291 -28.96 -1.46 6.56
C THR A 291 -28.68 -0.82 5.20
N THR A 292 -27.65 0.02 5.12
CA THR A 292 -27.23 0.70 3.89
C THR A 292 -26.35 -0.19 2.99
N ASN A 293 -26.20 -1.45 3.32
CA ASN A 293 -25.28 -2.36 2.65
C ASN A 293 -25.91 -2.94 1.37
N ASN A 294 -25.81 -2.20 0.26
CA ASN A 294 -26.36 -2.58 -1.05
C ASN A 294 -25.63 -3.75 -1.73
N TYR A 295 -24.45 -4.12 -1.25
CA TYR A 295 -23.63 -5.19 -1.82
C TYR A 295 -24.18 -6.60 -1.56
N ILE A 296 -25.01 -6.75 -0.56
CA ILE A 296 -25.37 -8.05 0.02
C ILE A 296 -26.73 -8.52 -0.48
N SER A 297 -27.48 -7.71 -1.22
CA SER A 297 -28.79 -8.14 -1.70
C SER A 297 -28.73 -8.69 -3.11
N TYR A 298 -28.89 -9.99 -3.26
CA TYR A 298 -29.28 -10.58 -4.53
C TYR A 298 -30.68 -10.08 -4.92
N GLN A 299 -30.72 -9.09 -5.81
CA GLN A 299 -31.97 -8.53 -6.35
C GLN A 299 -32.13 -9.02 -7.78
N PRO A 300 -32.78 -10.18 -8.01
CA PRO A 300 -32.88 -10.78 -9.35
C PRO A 300 -33.59 -9.88 -10.37
N TYR A 301 -34.46 -8.97 -9.92
CA TYR A 301 -35.12 -8.01 -10.78
C TYR A 301 -34.23 -6.82 -11.21
N LYS A 302 -33.10 -6.51 -10.52
CA LYS A 302 -32.13 -5.52 -11.02
C LYS A 302 -31.47 -5.97 -12.32
N ALA A 303 -31.41 -7.26 -12.62
CA ALA A 303 -30.93 -7.76 -13.89
C ALA A 303 -31.87 -7.42 -15.07
N LEU A 304 -33.10 -7.04 -14.79
CA LEU A 304 -34.10 -6.63 -15.78
C LEU A 304 -34.10 -5.12 -16.08
N TYR A 305 -33.46 -4.31 -15.25
CA TYR A 305 -33.22 -2.89 -15.50
C TYR A 305 -31.93 -2.74 -16.32
N ARG A 306 -32.03 -2.80 -17.61
CA ARG A 306 -31.00 -2.37 -18.57
C ARG A 306 -31.35 -1.01 -19.12
#